data_0507b944d62f511f774d45a86897a92f
#
_entry.id   0507b944d62f511f774d45a86897a92f
#
_cell.length_a   1.000
_cell.length_b   1.000
_cell.length_c   1.000
_cell.angle_alpha   90.00
_cell.angle_beta   90.00
_cell.angle_gamma   90.00
#
_symmetry.space_group_name_H-M   'P 1'
#
loop_
_entity.id
_entity.type
_entity.pdbx_description
1 polymer ?
#
loop_
_entity_poly.entity_id
_entity_poly.type
_entity_poly.pdbx_seq_one_letter_code
_entity_poly.pdbx_strand_id
1 'polypeptide(L)'
;MSAVCRVLCLVLLCCWSSAWAQTTVSAFSPEGQVRRVRQAVARFSQPMVAFGDLRAESPFDVDCAVPGSGRWVDAQTWSYDFERDLPGATACRFTLKPNAHDLAGQPLAGRRAYSVATGGPAVLDSLPREGESGIDERQAFVLALSAPATDDSILKQAWCRADGVNEKIGVSLLKGDERLQALLHDRWFVGQAAAEKGEGEAWSYSDAKLRADEKAGRLRRLVVLQCRRTLPASTEVALVWGAGVAAPNGIATDRDQTLKFKTRADFTARFNCDKVNARAQCIPFLPVRVNFSAPVRAADAAKIVVEGPGGKRWAARLEKEGDRVPELVDQVAVPGPFPEQARLTLHLPAGLRDDAGRPLVNAGRFPLPVRTGE
;
A
#
# COMPACT_ATOMS: atom_id res chain seq x y z
N MET A 1 79.77 -26.47 64.53
CA MET A 1 78.37 -26.56 64.91
C MET A 1 77.54 -26.49 63.63
N SER A 2 76.98 -27.59 63.29
CA SER A 2 76.36 -27.90 62.00
C SER A 2 74.94 -27.40 61.87
N ALA A 3 74.63 -26.87 60.77
CA ALA A 3 73.25 -26.73 60.35
C ALA A 3 73.04 -27.24 58.89
N VAL A 4 72.43 -28.39 58.82
CA VAL A 4 72.09 -29.10 57.60
C VAL A 4 70.92 -28.41 56.95
N CYS A 5 71.15 -27.81 55.77
CA CYS A 5 70.08 -27.20 54.93
C CYS A 5 69.50 -28.31 54.05
N ARG A 6 68.29 -28.77 54.37
CA ARG A 6 67.48 -29.64 53.48
C ARG A 6 66.80 -28.78 52.46
N VAL A 7 67.20 -28.83 51.20
CA VAL A 7 66.54 -28.28 50.04
C VAL A 7 65.41 -29.22 49.64
N LEU A 8 64.17 -28.80 49.89
CA LEU A 8 62.96 -29.49 49.44
C LEU A 8 62.61 -28.98 48.03
N CYS A 9 62.93 -29.78 46.99
CA CYS A 9 62.48 -29.50 45.64
C CYS A 9 61.00 -29.80 45.54
N LEU A 10 60.16 -28.73 45.61
CA LEU A 10 58.79 -28.79 45.24
C LEU A 10 58.68 -28.73 43.71
N VAL A 11 58.43 -29.88 43.08
CA VAL A 11 58.06 -30.01 41.68
C VAL A 11 56.60 -29.54 41.60
N LEU A 12 56.36 -28.28 41.24
CA LEU A 12 55.05 -27.78 40.82
C LEU A 12 54.75 -28.40 39.45
N LEU A 13 53.99 -29.51 39.43
CA LEU A 13 53.27 -29.93 38.23
C LEU A 13 52.22 -28.85 37.87
N CYS A 14 52.61 -27.94 37.00
CA CYS A 14 51.62 -27.11 36.27
C CYS A 14 50.80 -28.02 35.35
N CYS A 15 49.70 -28.55 35.87
CA CYS A 15 48.62 -29.06 35.04
C CYS A 15 48.08 -27.90 34.17
N TRP A 16 48.66 -27.73 33.00
CA TRP A 16 48.02 -26.95 31.96
C TRP A 16 46.76 -27.72 31.53
N SER A 17 45.64 -27.44 32.21
CA SER A 17 44.33 -27.75 31.68
C SER A 17 44.19 -26.93 30.40
N SER A 18 44.53 -27.57 29.27
CA SER A 18 44.11 -27.03 27.97
C SER A 18 42.59 -26.94 28.00
N ALA A 19 42.09 -25.78 28.36
CA ALA A 19 40.67 -25.47 28.18
C ALA A 19 40.42 -25.54 26.67
N TRP A 20 40.01 -26.68 26.20
CA TRP A 20 39.59 -26.87 24.83
C TRP A 20 38.34 -25.98 24.66
N ALA A 21 38.51 -24.89 23.94
CA ALA A 21 37.43 -24.00 23.65
C ALA A 21 36.35 -24.78 22.89
N GLN A 22 35.24 -25.05 23.54
CA GLN A 22 34.15 -25.80 22.94
C GLN A 22 33.68 -25.08 21.68
N THR A 23 33.44 -25.84 20.61
CA THR A 23 32.99 -25.32 19.35
C THR A 23 31.57 -24.77 19.48
N THR A 24 31.38 -23.55 19.05
CA THR A 24 30.09 -22.83 19.11
C THR A 24 29.75 -22.21 17.75
N VAL A 25 28.52 -21.88 17.53
CA VAL A 25 28.13 -20.98 16.44
C VAL A 25 28.52 -19.56 16.82
N SER A 26 29.56 -19.06 16.19
CA SER A 26 30.11 -17.72 16.45
C SER A 26 29.31 -16.60 15.83
N ALA A 27 28.58 -16.86 14.73
CA ALA A 27 27.67 -15.93 14.08
C ALA A 27 26.55 -16.68 13.35
N PHE A 28 25.37 -16.12 13.37
CA PHE A 28 24.22 -16.55 12.56
C PHE A 28 23.60 -15.33 11.92
N SER A 29 23.41 -15.33 10.59
CA SER A 29 22.93 -14.16 9.85
C SER A 29 22.05 -14.58 8.66
N PRO A 30 20.95 -13.87 8.40
CA PRO A 30 20.36 -12.84 9.24
C PRO A 30 19.68 -13.46 10.46
N GLU A 31 19.50 -12.68 11.52
CA GLU A 31 18.81 -13.12 12.73
C GLU A 31 17.71 -12.11 13.11
N GLY A 32 16.61 -12.60 13.67
CA GLY A 32 15.46 -11.77 14.04
C GLY A 32 14.56 -11.41 12.86
N GLN A 33 13.97 -10.20 12.87
CA GLN A 33 13.08 -9.72 11.80
C GLN A 33 13.87 -9.00 10.72
N VAL A 34 13.76 -9.47 9.49
CA VAL A 34 14.45 -8.92 8.31
C VAL A 34 13.55 -8.88 7.09
N ARG A 35 13.85 -7.98 6.17
CA ARG A 35 13.15 -7.88 4.88
C ARG A 35 13.94 -8.65 3.82
N ARG A 36 13.24 -9.46 3.01
CA ARG A 36 13.82 -10.23 1.90
C ARG A 36 14.98 -11.11 2.32
N VAL A 37 14.69 -12.32 2.67
CA VAL A 37 15.67 -13.35 3.01
C VAL A 37 15.68 -14.42 1.94
N ARG A 38 16.84 -14.65 1.36
CA ARG A 38 17.08 -15.73 0.40
C ARG A 38 18.02 -16.78 0.95
N GLN A 39 18.80 -16.43 1.98
CA GLN A 39 19.86 -17.25 2.53
C GLN A 39 20.00 -17.01 4.04
N ALA A 40 20.34 -18.07 4.78
CA ALA A 40 20.80 -17.99 6.16
C ALA A 40 22.19 -18.60 6.25
N VAL A 41 23.09 -17.96 7.01
CA VAL A 41 24.50 -18.38 7.14
C VAL A 41 24.85 -18.54 8.60
N ALA A 42 25.44 -19.68 8.95
CA ALA A 42 26.01 -19.97 10.26
C ALA A 42 27.54 -20.09 10.16
N ARG A 43 28.26 -19.39 11.01
CA ARG A 43 29.72 -19.52 11.16
C ARG A 43 30.04 -20.13 12.49
N PHE A 44 30.95 -21.12 12.49
CA PHE A 44 31.37 -21.84 13.66
C PHE A 44 32.75 -21.35 14.12
N SER A 45 33.04 -21.48 15.41
CA SER A 45 34.32 -21.05 15.99
C SER A 45 35.50 -21.96 15.63
N GLN A 46 35.22 -23.20 15.25
CA GLN A 46 36.21 -24.19 14.84
C GLN A 46 35.77 -24.87 13.53
N PRO A 47 36.71 -25.54 12.80
CA PRO A 47 36.34 -26.32 11.63
C PRO A 47 35.36 -27.45 11.97
N MET A 48 34.28 -27.51 11.18
CA MET A 48 33.21 -28.50 11.33
C MET A 48 33.37 -29.67 10.35
N VAL A 49 33.95 -29.39 9.19
CA VAL A 49 34.09 -30.36 8.10
C VAL A 49 35.46 -30.25 7.48
N ALA A 50 35.92 -31.33 6.82
CA ALA A 50 37.15 -31.29 6.06
C ALA A 50 37.04 -30.31 4.89
N PHE A 51 38.13 -29.66 4.57
CA PHE A 51 38.18 -28.71 3.45
C PHE A 51 37.79 -29.42 2.12
N GLY A 52 36.79 -28.91 1.45
CA GLY A 52 36.33 -29.48 0.18
C GLY A 52 35.29 -30.59 0.32
N ASP A 53 34.86 -30.99 1.52
CA ASP A 53 33.80 -31.97 1.72
C ASP A 53 32.41 -31.30 1.55
N LEU A 54 31.92 -31.29 0.32
CA LEU A 54 30.60 -30.74 -0.03
C LEU A 54 29.43 -31.67 0.35
N ARG A 55 29.71 -32.91 0.82
CA ARG A 55 28.69 -33.92 1.16
C ARG A 55 28.45 -34.06 2.66
N ALA A 56 29.19 -33.30 3.47
CA ALA A 56 29.01 -33.34 4.91
C ALA A 56 27.57 -32.96 5.30
N GLU A 57 27.03 -33.66 6.29
CA GLU A 57 25.66 -33.44 6.74
C GLU A 57 25.42 -31.99 7.23
N SER A 58 24.19 -31.52 7.06
CA SER A 58 23.73 -30.27 7.64
C SER A 58 23.80 -30.34 9.17
N PRO A 59 24.39 -29.33 9.85
CA PRO A 59 24.45 -29.29 11.32
C PRO A 59 23.13 -28.88 11.94
N PHE A 60 22.14 -28.42 11.13
CA PHE A 60 20.84 -27.94 11.59
C PHE A 60 19.70 -28.79 11.07
N ASP A 61 18.69 -28.98 11.91
CA ASP A 61 17.32 -29.25 11.50
C ASP A 61 16.64 -27.90 11.23
N VAL A 62 15.98 -27.78 10.06
CA VAL A 62 15.34 -26.54 9.62
C VAL A 62 13.84 -26.73 9.57
N ASP A 63 13.12 -25.92 10.36
CA ASP A 63 11.66 -25.83 10.34
C ASP A 63 11.26 -24.51 9.68
N CYS A 64 10.78 -24.58 8.45
CA CYS A 64 10.43 -23.42 7.62
C CYS A 64 9.37 -23.78 6.59
N ALA A 65 8.39 -22.89 6.39
CA ALA A 65 7.34 -23.07 5.37
C ALA A 65 7.86 -22.99 3.93
N VAL A 66 9.03 -22.38 3.73
CA VAL A 66 9.71 -22.33 2.43
C VAL A 66 10.87 -23.33 2.47
N PRO A 67 10.87 -24.33 1.58
CA PRO A 67 11.95 -25.29 1.51
C PRO A 67 13.26 -24.64 1.03
N GLY A 68 14.34 -25.34 1.24
CA GLY A 68 15.67 -24.91 0.83
C GLY A 68 16.68 -26.02 1.01
N SER A 69 17.95 -25.73 0.76
CA SER A 69 19.05 -26.67 0.89
C SER A 69 20.23 -26.09 1.67
N GLY A 70 20.80 -26.90 2.57
CA GLY A 70 21.99 -26.54 3.31
C GLY A 70 23.26 -27.05 2.61
N ARG A 71 24.31 -26.23 2.62
CA ARG A 71 25.63 -26.60 2.10
C ARG A 71 26.75 -25.96 2.91
N TRP A 72 27.89 -26.60 2.95
CA TRP A 72 29.09 -26.02 3.49
C TRP A 72 29.75 -25.10 2.44
N VAL A 73 30.08 -23.90 2.84
CA VAL A 73 30.78 -22.90 2.00
C VAL A 73 32.30 -23.06 2.18
N ASP A 74 32.70 -23.28 3.42
CA ASP A 74 34.06 -23.60 3.81
C ASP A 74 34.03 -24.50 5.06
N ALA A 75 35.21 -24.80 5.66
CA ALA A 75 35.34 -25.69 6.83
C ALA A 75 34.56 -25.19 8.07
N GLN A 76 34.21 -23.89 8.16
CA GLN A 76 33.59 -23.25 9.33
C GLN A 76 32.27 -22.58 9.02
N THR A 77 31.90 -22.44 7.72
CA THR A 77 30.73 -21.67 7.29
C THR A 77 29.73 -22.57 6.59
N TRP A 78 28.56 -22.66 7.16
CA TRP A 78 27.41 -23.35 6.57
C TRP A 78 26.37 -22.33 6.10
N SER A 79 25.80 -22.59 4.93
CA SER A 79 24.77 -21.76 4.31
C SER A 79 23.51 -22.57 4.03
N TYR A 80 22.34 -21.97 4.25
CA TYR A 80 21.06 -22.50 3.85
C TYR A 80 20.43 -21.57 2.82
N ASP A 81 20.26 -22.07 1.59
CA ASP A 81 19.69 -21.35 0.47
C ASP A 81 18.20 -21.72 0.36
N PHE A 82 17.30 -20.75 0.56
CA PHE A 82 15.87 -20.94 0.35
C PHE A 82 15.56 -21.00 -1.16
N GLU A 83 14.64 -21.88 -1.58
CA GLU A 83 14.24 -22.00 -2.99
C GLU A 83 13.71 -20.70 -3.57
N ARG A 84 13.09 -19.88 -2.73
CA ARG A 84 12.60 -18.52 -3.08
C ARG A 84 12.79 -17.57 -1.92
N ASP A 85 12.65 -16.26 -2.19
CA ASP A 85 12.61 -15.26 -1.12
C ASP A 85 11.52 -15.62 -0.11
N LEU A 86 11.80 -15.48 1.18
CA LEU A 86 10.81 -15.72 2.21
C LEU A 86 9.65 -14.72 2.07
N PRO A 87 8.40 -15.18 1.98
CA PRO A 87 7.23 -14.30 2.03
C PRO A 87 7.18 -13.47 3.32
N GLY A 88 6.40 -12.40 3.32
CA GLY A 88 6.08 -11.68 4.55
C GLY A 88 5.44 -12.61 5.59
N ALA A 89 5.60 -12.27 6.86
CA ALA A 89 5.10 -13.02 8.01
C ALA A 89 5.53 -14.50 8.04
N THR A 90 6.74 -14.78 7.57
CA THR A 90 7.34 -16.14 7.64
C THR A 90 8.38 -16.19 8.76
N ALA A 91 8.33 -17.22 9.58
CA ALA A 91 9.34 -17.53 10.58
C ALA A 91 9.96 -18.89 10.26
N CYS A 92 11.29 -18.94 10.27
CA CYS A 92 12.07 -20.16 10.09
C CYS A 92 12.94 -20.38 11.32
N ARG A 93 13.00 -21.62 11.81
CA ARG A 93 13.78 -22.03 12.97
C ARG A 93 14.86 -23.01 12.54
N PHE A 94 16.08 -22.74 12.99
CA PHE A 94 17.25 -23.56 12.78
C PHE A 94 17.68 -24.13 14.14
N THR A 95 17.62 -25.43 14.30
CA THR A 95 18.00 -26.12 15.56
C THR A 95 19.22 -26.98 15.32
N LEU A 96 20.28 -26.75 16.08
CA LEU A 96 21.48 -27.60 16.02
C LEU A 96 21.11 -29.05 16.33
N LYS A 97 21.51 -29.97 15.46
CA LYS A 97 21.29 -31.40 15.67
C LYS A 97 22.00 -31.86 16.95
N PRO A 98 21.39 -32.76 17.72
CA PRO A 98 21.98 -33.24 18.97
C PRO A 98 23.35 -33.87 18.79
N ASN A 99 23.57 -34.54 17.66
CA ASN A 99 24.80 -35.26 17.29
C ASN A 99 25.79 -34.40 16.49
N ALA A 100 25.55 -33.10 16.32
CA ALA A 100 26.47 -32.21 15.63
C ALA A 100 27.78 -32.09 16.42
N HIS A 101 28.90 -32.31 15.75
CA HIS A 101 30.25 -32.25 16.29
C HIS A 101 31.18 -31.51 15.33
N ASP A 102 32.30 -31.04 15.83
CA ASP A 102 33.34 -30.43 15.01
C ASP A 102 34.22 -31.50 14.33
N LEU A 103 35.16 -31.04 13.52
CA LEU A 103 36.10 -31.94 12.80
C LEU A 103 36.97 -32.81 13.75
N ALA A 104 37.17 -32.36 14.98
CA ALA A 104 37.87 -33.12 16.03
C ALA A 104 36.94 -34.08 16.82
N GLY A 105 35.66 -34.17 16.44
CA GLY A 105 34.66 -35.02 17.10
C GLY A 105 34.10 -34.45 18.40
N GLN A 106 34.37 -33.17 18.73
CA GLN A 106 33.86 -32.53 19.94
C GLN A 106 32.44 -32.05 19.75
N PRO A 107 31.53 -32.23 20.73
CA PRO A 107 30.17 -31.74 20.64
C PRO A 107 30.13 -30.22 20.68
N LEU A 108 29.13 -29.64 19.99
CA LEU A 108 28.91 -28.20 20.00
C LEU A 108 28.28 -27.73 21.30
N ALA A 109 28.76 -26.59 21.78
CA ALA A 109 28.26 -25.90 22.96
C ALA A 109 27.50 -24.60 22.59
N GLY A 110 26.94 -23.97 23.58
CA GLY A 110 26.26 -22.67 23.46
C GLY A 110 24.82 -22.77 22.97
N ARG A 111 24.38 -21.73 22.32
CA ARG A 111 23.00 -21.59 21.82
C ARG A 111 22.70 -22.63 20.73
N ARG A 112 21.54 -23.31 20.88
CA ARG A 112 21.17 -24.41 19.99
C ARG A 112 20.11 -24.08 18.99
N ALA A 113 19.40 -22.94 19.12
CA ALA A 113 18.33 -22.56 18.23
C ALA A 113 18.50 -21.12 17.75
N TYR A 114 18.29 -20.91 16.46
CA TYR A 114 18.36 -19.62 15.77
C TYR A 114 17.08 -19.43 15.00
N SER A 115 16.66 -18.19 14.77
CA SER A 115 15.44 -17.87 14.03
C SER A 115 15.66 -16.74 13.06
N VAL A 116 15.03 -16.90 11.91
CA VAL A 116 14.92 -15.86 10.88
C VAL A 116 13.43 -15.61 10.68
N ALA A 117 13.00 -14.37 10.75
CA ALA A 117 11.61 -14.00 10.49
C ALA A 117 11.54 -12.82 9.52
N THR A 118 10.62 -12.88 8.58
CA THR A 118 10.21 -11.70 7.82
C THR A 118 9.20 -10.91 8.64
N GLY A 119 9.18 -9.58 8.46
CA GLY A 119 8.25 -8.73 9.21
C GLY A 119 6.77 -9.05 8.92
N GLY A 120 5.88 -8.51 9.74
CA GLY A 120 4.44 -8.65 9.59
C GLY A 120 3.90 -8.08 8.27
N PRO A 121 2.56 -8.10 8.09
CA PRO A 121 1.92 -7.67 6.85
C PRO A 121 2.17 -6.20 6.56
N ALA A 122 3.17 -5.90 5.74
CA ALA A 122 3.51 -4.55 5.31
C ALA A 122 2.78 -4.19 4.01
N VAL A 123 2.42 -2.93 3.84
CA VAL A 123 1.87 -2.42 2.58
C VAL A 123 3.00 -2.34 1.56
N LEU A 124 2.83 -3.00 0.43
CA LEU A 124 3.77 -3.00 -0.70
C LEU A 124 3.37 -1.99 -1.77
N ASP A 125 2.07 -1.85 -2.00
CA ASP A 125 1.49 -0.91 -2.97
C ASP A 125 0.04 -0.58 -2.58
N SER A 126 -0.51 0.50 -3.13
CA SER A 126 -1.86 0.95 -2.83
C SER A 126 -2.56 1.52 -4.05
N LEU A 127 -3.90 1.46 -4.02
CA LEU A 127 -4.77 2.18 -4.92
C LEU A 127 -5.81 2.95 -4.08
N PRO A 128 -5.89 4.28 -4.17
CA PRO A 128 -5.03 5.20 -4.94
C PRO A 128 -3.55 5.05 -4.60
N ARG A 129 -2.66 5.43 -5.53
CA ARG A 129 -1.22 5.39 -5.28
C ARG A 129 -0.82 6.44 -4.26
N GLU A 130 0.20 6.12 -3.47
CA GLU A 130 0.76 7.11 -2.54
C GLU A 130 1.14 8.40 -3.27
N GLY A 131 0.77 9.55 -2.71
CA GLY A 131 0.98 10.88 -3.28
C GLY A 131 -0.13 11.33 -4.23
N GLU A 132 -1.14 10.51 -4.51
CA GLU A 132 -2.22 10.86 -5.41
C GLU A 132 -3.08 11.98 -4.84
N SER A 133 -3.40 12.95 -5.71
CA SER A 133 -4.28 14.08 -5.42
C SER A 133 -5.62 13.90 -6.11
N GLY A 134 -6.68 14.44 -5.50
CA GLY A 134 -8.02 14.35 -6.06
C GLY A 134 -8.76 13.07 -5.67
N ILE A 135 -8.33 12.38 -4.59
CA ILE A 135 -9.05 11.22 -4.08
C ILE A 135 -10.44 11.61 -3.57
N ASP A 136 -11.35 10.67 -3.56
CA ASP A 136 -12.72 10.87 -3.08
C ASP A 136 -12.75 11.06 -1.55
N GLU A 137 -13.70 11.84 -1.04
CA GLU A 137 -13.92 12.05 0.39
C GLU A 137 -14.37 10.77 1.11
N ARG A 138 -14.86 9.80 0.36
CA ARG A 138 -15.21 8.45 0.81
C ARG A 138 -14.39 7.40 0.09
N GLN A 139 -13.11 7.67 -0.13
CA GLN A 139 -12.21 6.82 -0.87
C GLN A 139 -12.14 5.40 -0.30
N ALA A 140 -12.37 4.42 -1.15
CA ALA A 140 -11.98 3.04 -0.88
C ALA A 140 -10.50 2.86 -1.23
N PHE A 141 -9.68 2.44 -0.26
CA PHE A 141 -8.27 2.14 -0.45
C PHE A 141 -8.10 0.64 -0.65
N VAL A 142 -7.43 0.25 -1.72
CA VAL A 142 -7.00 -1.13 -1.96
C VAL A 142 -5.52 -1.22 -1.62
N LEU A 143 -5.16 -2.03 -0.64
CA LEU A 143 -3.78 -2.22 -0.19
C LEU A 143 -3.29 -3.60 -0.59
N ALA A 144 -2.15 -3.67 -1.27
CA ALA A 144 -1.44 -4.91 -1.54
C ALA A 144 -0.41 -5.16 -0.43
N LEU A 145 -0.55 -6.26 0.28
CA LEU A 145 0.27 -6.59 1.44
C LEU A 145 1.33 -7.65 1.13
N SER A 146 2.42 -7.63 1.90
CA SER A 146 3.47 -8.66 1.86
C SER A 146 3.00 -10.02 2.37
N ALA A 147 1.96 -10.05 3.22
CA ALA A 147 1.31 -11.24 3.76
C ALA A 147 -0.15 -10.93 4.10
N PRO A 148 -1.03 -11.93 4.24
CA PRO A 148 -2.37 -11.72 4.77
C PRO A 148 -2.33 -11.15 6.18
N ALA A 149 -3.26 -10.24 6.50
CA ALA A 149 -3.44 -9.67 7.83
C ALA A 149 -4.79 -10.07 8.42
N THR A 150 -4.89 -10.09 9.75
CA THR A 150 -6.16 -10.35 10.44
C THR A 150 -7.01 -9.08 10.51
N ASP A 151 -8.31 -9.22 10.28
CA ASP A 151 -9.27 -8.11 10.31
C ASP A 151 -9.20 -7.34 11.64
N ASP A 152 -9.15 -8.07 12.77
CA ASP A 152 -9.08 -7.48 14.10
C ASP A 152 -7.85 -6.60 14.31
N SER A 153 -6.69 -7.05 13.83
CA SER A 153 -5.47 -6.25 13.94
C SER A 153 -5.52 -5.01 13.06
N ILE A 154 -6.09 -5.13 11.84
CA ILE A 154 -6.28 -3.98 10.95
C ILE A 154 -7.18 -2.94 11.60
N LEU A 155 -8.36 -3.36 12.09
CA LEU A 155 -9.34 -2.45 12.69
C LEU A 155 -8.82 -1.75 13.96
N LYS A 156 -7.86 -2.34 14.66
CA LYS A 156 -7.24 -1.78 15.86
C LYS A 156 -6.05 -0.85 15.54
N GLN A 157 -5.29 -1.17 14.51
CA GLN A 157 -3.99 -0.57 14.27
C GLN A 157 -3.93 0.31 13.01
N ALA A 158 -4.90 0.20 12.08
CA ALA A 158 -4.97 1.09 10.92
C ALA A 158 -5.94 2.25 11.18
N TRP A 159 -5.58 3.45 10.73
CA TRP A 159 -6.38 4.65 10.93
C TRP A 159 -6.03 5.73 9.90
N CYS A 160 -6.98 6.65 9.71
CA CYS A 160 -6.79 7.81 8.84
C CYS A 160 -6.56 9.07 9.67
N ARG A 161 -5.79 10.00 9.11
CA ARG A 161 -5.61 11.36 9.61
C ARG A 161 -5.92 12.32 8.46
N ALA A 162 -6.62 13.41 8.76
CA ALA A 162 -6.87 14.49 7.82
C ALA A 162 -6.49 15.81 8.48
N ASP A 163 -5.90 16.71 7.72
CA ASP A 163 -5.57 18.04 8.25
C ASP A 163 -6.83 18.76 8.72
N GLY A 164 -6.74 19.48 9.84
CA GLY A 164 -7.88 20.12 10.49
C GLY A 164 -8.79 19.17 11.29
N VAL A 165 -8.50 17.86 11.32
CA VAL A 165 -9.20 16.88 12.18
C VAL A 165 -8.22 16.37 13.22
N ASN A 166 -8.45 16.74 14.50
CA ASN A 166 -7.51 16.46 15.60
C ASN A 166 -7.57 15.02 16.12
N GLU A 167 -8.52 14.22 15.67
CA GLU A 167 -8.73 12.83 16.12
C GLU A 167 -8.27 11.81 15.09
N LYS A 168 -7.88 10.63 15.56
CA LYS A 168 -7.66 9.46 14.71
C LYS A 168 -8.99 8.98 14.18
N ILE A 169 -9.11 8.90 12.84
CA ILE A 169 -10.31 8.38 12.19
C ILE A 169 -10.09 6.88 11.97
N GLY A 170 -10.83 6.02 12.67
CA GLY A 170 -10.75 4.57 12.47
C GLY A 170 -11.09 4.17 11.02
N VAL A 171 -10.70 2.97 10.64
CA VAL A 171 -11.04 2.38 9.34
C VAL A 171 -12.16 1.35 9.45
N SER A 172 -12.88 1.13 8.35
CA SER A 172 -13.77 -0.02 8.15
C SER A 172 -13.24 -0.85 6.98
N LEU A 173 -13.35 -2.17 7.11
CA LEU A 173 -13.02 -3.09 6.01
C LEU A 173 -14.24 -3.24 5.11
N LEU A 174 -14.05 -3.04 3.82
CA LEU A 174 -15.06 -3.34 2.81
C LEU A 174 -15.04 -4.84 2.51
N LYS A 175 -16.23 -5.47 2.51
CA LYS A 175 -16.41 -6.91 2.29
C LYS A 175 -17.51 -7.17 1.28
N GLY A 176 -17.63 -8.42 0.81
CA GLY A 176 -18.66 -8.82 -0.12
C GLY A 176 -18.64 -8.00 -1.41
N ASP A 177 -19.81 -7.49 -1.81
CA ASP A 177 -19.96 -6.77 -3.06
C ASP A 177 -19.20 -5.43 -3.09
N GLU A 178 -19.13 -4.69 -1.98
CA GLU A 178 -18.39 -3.42 -1.92
C GLU A 178 -16.88 -3.65 -2.16
N ARG A 179 -16.33 -4.68 -1.53
CA ARG A 179 -14.94 -5.09 -1.77
C ARG A 179 -14.73 -5.51 -3.23
N LEU A 180 -15.63 -6.33 -3.75
CA LEU A 180 -15.54 -6.81 -5.12
C LEU A 180 -15.59 -5.66 -6.13
N GLN A 181 -16.48 -4.69 -5.95
CA GLN A 181 -16.56 -3.49 -6.81
C GLN A 181 -15.27 -2.67 -6.77
N ALA A 182 -14.69 -2.46 -5.58
CA ALA A 182 -13.42 -1.75 -5.44
C ALA A 182 -12.26 -2.48 -6.17
N LEU A 183 -12.21 -3.81 -6.09
CA LEU A 183 -11.20 -4.61 -6.80
C LEU A 183 -11.43 -4.61 -8.32
N LEU A 184 -12.67 -4.61 -8.79
CA LEU A 184 -13.00 -4.57 -10.22
C LEU A 184 -12.69 -3.22 -10.86
N HIS A 185 -12.60 -2.14 -10.07
CA HIS A 185 -12.30 -0.80 -10.57
C HIS A 185 -10.94 -0.73 -11.26
N ASP A 186 -9.91 -1.41 -10.72
CA ASP A 186 -8.59 -1.50 -11.34
C ASP A 186 -8.05 -2.94 -11.33
N ARG A 187 -8.45 -3.70 -12.35
CA ARG A 187 -8.04 -5.09 -12.54
C ARG A 187 -6.54 -5.25 -12.80
N TRP A 188 -5.92 -4.23 -13.39
CA TRP A 188 -4.48 -4.28 -13.64
C TRP A 188 -3.71 -4.26 -12.32
N PHE A 189 -4.08 -3.36 -11.40
CA PHE A 189 -3.50 -3.32 -10.04
C PHE A 189 -3.69 -4.66 -9.31
N VAL A 190 -4.93 -5.19 -9.34
CA VAL A 190 -5.23 -6.48 -8.70
C VAL A 190 -4.42 -7.62 -9.31
N GLY A 191 -4.31 -7.66 -10.64
CA GLY A 191 -3.52 -8.65 -11.34
C GLY A 191 -2.03 -8.59 -10.97
N GLN A 192 -1.46 -7.39 -10.91
CA GLN A 192 -0.08 -7.18 -10.47
C GLN A 192 0.15 -7.62 -9.01
N ALA A 193 -0.78 -7.27 -8.13
CA ALA A 193 -0.69 -7.61 -6.71
C ALA A 193 -0.95 -9.10 -6.44
N ALA A 194 -1.77 -9.76 -7.26
CA ALA A 194 -2.09 -11.18 -7.15
C ALA A 194 -1.00 -12.08 -7.78
N ALA A 195 -0.27 -11.59 -8.79
CA ALA A 195 0.77 -12.36 -9.46
C ALA A 195 1.88 -12.71 -8.47
N GLU A 196 2.19 -13.98 -8.32
CA GLU A 196 3.46 -14.42 -7.76
C GLU A 196 4.54 -14.11 -8.80
N LYS A 197 5.72 -13.64 -8.35
CA LYS A 197 6.82 -13.29 -9.26
C LYS A 197 7.14 -14.46 -10.19
N GLY A 198 6.86 -14.30 -11.48
CA GLY A 198 7.16 -15.28 -12.53
C GLY A 198 5.97 -15.91 -13.23
N GLU A 199 4.74 -15.71 -12.75
CA GLU A 199 3.54 -16.17 -13.45
C GLU A 199 2.96 -15.03 -14.29
N GLY A 200 2.84 -15.33 -15.58
CA GLY A 200 2.59 -14.44 -16.68
C GLY A 200 1.45 -13.43 -16.57
N GLU A 201 1.64 -12.39 -17.33
CA GLU A 201 0.66 -11.47 -17.93
C GLU A 201 -0.46 -10.93 -17.00
N ALA A 202 -0.10 -9.95 -16.19
CA ALA A 202 -1.07 -9.05 -15.54
C ALA A 202 -2.10 -8.43 -16.51
N TRP A 203 -1.79 -8.41 -17.80
CA TRP A 203 -2.63 -7.92 -18.92
C TRP A 203 -3.92 -8.71 -19.12
N SER A 204 -3.98 -9.95 -18.65
CA SER A 204 -5.11 -10.87 -18.88
C SER A 204 -6.01 -11.08 -17.66
N TYR A 205 -5.90 -10.23 -16.62
CA TYR A 205 -6.70 -10.40 -15.41
C TYR A 205 -8.16 -9.96 -15.66
N SER A 206 -8.98 -10.90 -16.11
CA SER A 206 -10.38 -10.66 -16.45
C SER A 206 -11.27 -10.55 -15.20
N ASP A 207 -12.45 -9.94 -15.36
CA ASP A 207 -13.48 -9.89 -14.30
C ASP A 207 -13.86 -11.27 -13.79
N ALA A 208 -13.96 -12.25 -14.71
CA ALA A 208 -14.31 -13.62 -14.36
C ALA A 208 -13.21 -14.27 -13.49
N LYS A 209 -11.94 -14.06 -13.86
CA LYS A 209 -10.79 -14.55 -13.06
C LYS A 209 -10.76 -13.89 -11.69
N LEU A 210 -10.93 -12.56 -11.61
CA LEU A 210 -10.97 -11.83 -10.34
C LEU A 210 -12.05 -12.36 -9.40
N ARG A 211 -13.27 -12.54 -9.90
CA ARG A 211 -14.39 -13.10 -9.12
C ARG A 211 -14.10 -14.54 -8.65
N ALA A 212 -13.49 -15.36 -9.50
CA ALA A 212 -13.10 -16.71 -9.13
C ALA A 212 -12.00 -16.73 -8.06
N ASP A 213 -11.01 -15.86 -8.18
CA ASP A 213 -9.89 -15.75 -7.22
C ASP A 213 -10.34 -15.18 -5.87
N GLU A 214 -11.25 -14.21 -5.87
CA GLU A 214 -11.85 -13.67 -4.65
C GLU A 214 -12.67 -14.78 -3.94
N LYS A 215 -13.54 -15.48 -4.67
CA LYS A 215 -14.34 -16.59 -4.13
C LYS A 215 -13.47 -17.72 -3.58
N ALA A 216 -12.34 -18.00 -4.21
CA ALA A 216 -11.38 -19.01 -3.77
C ALA A 216 -10.47 -18.54 -2.63
N GLY A 217 -10.57 -17.27 -2.22
CA GLY A 217 -9.73 -16.67 -1.17
C GLY A 217 -8.26 -16.51 -1.58
N ARG A 218 -7.96 -16.45 -2.89
CA ARG A 218 -6.59 -16.21 -3.37
C ARG A 218 -6.13 -14.78 -3.22
N LEU A 219 -7.06 -13.82 -3.05
CA LEU A 219 -6.78 -12.40 -2.90
C LEU A 219 -6.63 -11.93 -1.43
N ARG A 220 -6.23 -12.83 -0.51
CA ARG A 220 -6.11 -12.53 0.93
C ARG A 220 -5.05 -11.48 1.27
N ARG A 221 -4.08 -11.24 0.36
CA ARG A 221 -3.08 -10.18 0.52
C ARG A 221 -3.57 -8.81 0.08
N LEU A 222 -4.75 -8.73 -0.55
CA LEU A 222 -5.41 -7.49 -0.85
C LEU A 222 -6.38 -7.14 0.26
N VAL A 223 -6.26 -5.96 0.83
CA VAL A 223 -7.17 -5.42 1.82
C VAL A 223 -7.87 -4.22 1.22
N VAL A 224 -9.19 -4.18 1.34
CA VAL A 224 -9.99 -3.01 0.92
C VAL A 224 -10.58 -2.37 2.16
N LEU A 225 -10.26 -1.11 2.38
CA LEU A 225 -10.70 -0.36 3.55
C LEU A 225 -11.09 1.07 3.20
N GLN A 226 -11.81 1.70 4.10
CA GLN A 226 -12.27 3.07 3.98
C GLN A 226 -12.16 3.76 5.35
N CYS A 227 -11.87 5.06 5.37
CA CYS A 227 -11.96 5.85 6.61
C CYS A 227 -13.43 5.89 7.07
N ARG A 228 -13.70 5.69 8.36
CA ARG A 228 -15.08 5.64 8.92
C ARG A 228 -15.81 6.97 8.83
N ARG A 229 -15.10 8.04 8.58
CA ARG A 229 -15.64 9.40 8.44
C ARG A 229 -15.38 9.91 7.04
N THR A 230 -16.34 10.65 6.48
CA THR A 230 -16.14 11.41 5.25
C THR A 230 -15.00 12.42 5.48
N LEU A 231 -14.01 12.40 4.59
CA LEU A 231 -12.84 13.27 4.65
C LEU A 231 -13.21 14.68 4.18
N PRO A 232 -12.61 15.73 4.75
CA PRO A 232 -12.81 17.08 4.23
C PRO A 232 -12.29 17.23 2.79
N ALA A 233 -12.90 18.11 2.00
CA ALA A 233 -12.40 18.45 0.67
C ALA A 233 -11.09 19.27 0.73
N SER A 234 -10.31 19.26 -0.35
CA SER A 234 -9.05 20.01 -0.50
C SER A 234 -8.01 19.77 0.61
N THR A 235 -8.05 18.60 1.27
CA THR A 235 -7.33 18.33 2.52
C THR A 235 -6.27 17.26 2.31
N GLU A 236 -5.11 17.45 2.93
CA GLU A 236 -4.08 16.40 3.05
C GLU A 236 -4.59 15.29 3.98
N VAL A 237 -4.46 14.06 3.53
CA VAL A 237 -4.92 12.85 4.21
C VAL A 237 -3.77 11.87 4.32
N ALA A 238 -3.64 11.23 5.46
CA ALA A 238 -2.73 10.12 5.67
C ALA A 238 -3.49 8.87 6.11
N LEU A 239 -3.30 7.78 5.39
CA LEU A 239 -3.68 6.45 5.84
C LEU A 239 -2.48 5.84 6.55
N VAL A 240 -2.61 5.56 7.83
CA VAL A 240 -1.57 4.95 8.66
C VAL A 240 -1.87 3.46 8.83
N TRP A 241 -0.95 2.65 8.37
CA TRP A 241 -0.90 1.23 8.62
C TRP A 241 0.01 1.02 9.83
N GLY A 242 -0.57 0.88 11.00
CA GLY A 242 0.14 0.97 12.27
C GLY A 242 0.99 -0.24 12.63
N ALA A 243 1.92 -0.03 13.54
CA ALA A 243 2.61 -1.11 14.22
C ALA A 243 1.60 -2.01 14.95
N GLY A 244 1.84 -3.32 14.91
CA GLY A 244 0.93 -4.31 15.51
C GLY A 244 -0.12 -4.88 14.56
N VAL A 245 -0.17 -4.48 13.28
CA VAL A 245 -0.97 -5.23 12.29
C VAL A 245 -0.36 -6.61 12.13
N ALA A 246 -1.14 -7.65 12.43
CA ALA A 246 -0.65 -9.02 12.58
C ALA A 246 -1.18 -9.95 11.48
N ALA A 247 -0.34 -10.86 11.04
CA ALA A 247 -0.73 -12.02 10.25
C ALA A 247 -1.44 -13.07 11.11
N PRO A 248 -2.14 -14.05 10.50
CA PRO A 248 -2.82 -15.12 11.25
C PRO A 248 -1.91 -15.95 12.18
N ASN A 249 -0.62 -16.00 11.91
CA ASN A 249 0.37 -16.66 12.77
C ASN A 249 0.95 -15.76 13.88
N GLY A 250 0.42 -14.55 14.05
CA GLY A 250 0.79 -13.61 15.10
C GLY A 250 2.01 -12.73 14.80
N ILE A 251 2.70 -12.91 13.66
CA ILE A 251 3.80 -12.02 13.28
C ILE A 251 3.22 -10.67 12.87
N ALA A 252 3.62 -9.62 13.59
CA ALA A 252 3.07 -8.27 13.44
C ALA A 252 4.10 -7.30 12.84
N THR A 253 3.59 -6.19 12.30
CA THR A 253 4.41 -5.04 11.89
C THR A 253 5.06 -4.39 13.10
N ASP A 254 6.28 -3.95 12.96
CA ASP A 254 7.11 -3.32 14.03
C ASP A 254 7.06 -1.79 14.03
N ARG A 255 6.52 -1.19 12.98
CA ARG A 255 6.45 0.26 12.79
C ARG A 255 5.26 0.67 11.95
N ASP A 256 4.91 1.94 12.04
CA ASP A 256 3.88 2.55 11.20
C ASP A 256 4.40 2.75 9.77
N GLN A 257 3.53 2.49 8.79
CA GLN A 257 3.67 2.93 7.41
C GLN A 257 2.60 3.99 7.16
N THR A 258 3.00 5.14 6.60
CA THR A 258 2.09 6.25 6.34
C THR A 258 2.01 6.48 4.84
N LEU A 259 0.82 6.37 4.28
CA LEU A 259 0.50 6.68 2.89
C LEU A 259 -0.20 8.03 2.85
N LYS A 260 0.27 8.95 2.00
CA LYS A 260 -0.24 10.32 1.93
C LYS A 260 -1.05 10.53 0.67
N PHE A 261 -2.13 11.29 0.79
CA PHE A 261 -3.06 11.61 -0.30
C PHE A 261 -3.59 13.02 -0.12
N LYS A 262 -4.29 13.52 -1.14
CA LYS A 262 -5.04 14.77 -1.04
C LYS A 262 -6.45 14.58 -1.60
N THR A 263 -7.46 15.00 -0.85
CA THR A 263 -8.84 14.94 -1.34
C THR A 263 -9.06 15.96 -2.46
N ARG A 264 -10.01 15.65 -3.34
CA ARG A 264 -10.41 16.54 -4.42
C ARG A 264 -10.95 17.88 -3.88
N ALA A 265 -10.87 18.91 -4.72
CA ALA A 265 -11.31 20.25 -4.38
C ALA A 265 -12.82 20.30 -4.11
N ASP A 266 -13.25 21.37 -3.44
CA ASP A 266 -14.67 21.68 -3.29
C ASP A 266 -15.41 21.69 -4.62
N PHE A 267 -16.67 21.26 -4.59
CA PHE A 267 -17.51 21.30 -5.79
C PHE A 267 -17.89 22.73 -6.13
N THR A 268 -17.41 23.21 -7.27
CA THR A 268 -17.65 24.57 -7.79
C THR A 268 -18.08 24.55 -9.24
N ALA A 269 -18.84 25.57 -9.64
CA ALA A 269 -19.16 25.86 -11.03
C ALA A 269 -18.45 27.14 -11.47
N ARG A 270 -17.87 27.12 -12.67
CA ARG A 270 -17.21 28.26 -13.29
C ARG A 270 -17.84 28.57 -14.63
N PHE A 271 -18.23 29.82 -14.80
CA PHE A 271 -18.66 30.35 -16.08
C PHE A 271 -17.43 30.67 -16.96
N ASN A 272 -17.54 30.36 -18.22
CA ASN A 272 -16.58 30.73 -19.25
C ASN A 272 -17.28 31.13 -20.55
N CYS A 273 -16.73 32.11 -21.24
CA CYS A 273 -17.13 32.51 -22.60
C CYS A 273 -15.93 33.01 -23.40
N ASP A 274 -16.02 32.86 -24.69
CA ASP A 274 -14.98 33.35 -25.60
C ASP A 274 -15.09 34.88 -25.73
N LYS A 275 -13.95 35.55 -25.76
CA LYS A 275 -13.79 37.01 -25.81
C LYS A 275 -12.66 37.37 -26.77
N VAL A 276 -12.77 38.50 -27.42
CA VAL A 276 -11.70 39.00 -28.31
C VAL A 276 -10.43 39.40 -27.55
N ASN A 277 -10.54 39.79 -26.28
CA ASN A 277 -9.46 40.05 -25.36
C ASN A 277 -9.94 39.95 -23.89
N ALA A 278 -9.05 40.00 -22.93
CA ALA A 278 -9.34 39.81 -21.52
C ALA A 278 -10.37 40.82 -20.91
N ARG A 279 -10.50 42.03 -21.51
CA ARG A 279 -11.41 43.06 -21.03
C ARG A 279 -12.71 43.09 -21.81
N ALA A 280 -12.80 42.35 -22.91
CA ALA A 280 -14.00 42.32 -23.77
C ALA A 280 -15.12 41.54 -23.09
N GLN A 281 -16.33 41.79 -23.57
CA GLN A 281 -17.55 41.03 -23.22
C GLN A 281 -17.56 39.71 -24.00
N CYS A 282 -18.50 38.81 -23.66
CA CYS A 282 -18.66 37.54 -24.37
C CYS A 282 -19.05 37.78 -25.84
N ILE A 283 -18.48 36.98 -26.74
CA ILE A 283 -18.85 37.02 -28.17
C ILE A 283 -20.25 36.43 -28.31
N PRO A 284 -21.23 37.24 -28.89
CA PRO A 284 -22.67 36.87 -28.83
C PRO A 284 -23.04 35.65 -29.67
N PHE A 285 -22.28 35.28 -30.69
CA PHE A 285 -22.58 34.13 -31.55
C PHE A 285 -21.89 32.84 -31.12
N LEU A 286 -20.99 32.92 -30.14
CA LEU A 286 -20.33 31.73 -29.57
C LEU A 286 -21.06 31.20 -28.32
N PRO A 287 -20.97 29.91 -28.05
CA PRO A 287 -21.59 29.33 -26.87
C PRO A 287 -20.89 29.83 -25.59
N VAL A 288 -21.68 30.00 -24.54
CA VAL A 288 -21.13 30.15 -23.18
C VAL A 288 -21.08 28.79 -22.53
N ARG A 289 -20.12 28.59 -21.64
CA ARG A 289 -19.84 27.29 -20.99
C ARG A 289 -19.91 27.41 -19.48
N VAL A 290 -20.35 26.33 -18.84
CA VAL A 290 -20.24 26.14 -17.41
C VAL A 290 -19.39 24.90 -17.19
N ASN A 291 -18.25 25.06 -16.52
CA ASN A 291 -17.34 23.99 -16.15
C ASN A 291 -17.53 23.68 -14.66
N PHE A 292 -17.59 22.40 -14.34
CA PHE A 292 -17.71 21.92 -12.98
C PHE A 292 -16.36 21.36 -12.50
N SER A 293 -16.05 21.53 -11.21
CA SER A 293 -14.83 20.94 -10.61
C SER A 293 -14.97 19.45 -10.32
N ALA A 294 -16.17 18.89 -10.42
CA ALA A 294 -16.48 17.48 -10.34
C ALA A 294 -17.69 17.18 -11.22
N PRO A 295 -17.87 15.94 -11.72
CA PRO A 295 -18.98 15.60 -12.60
C PRO A 295 -20.34 15.81 -11.95
N VAL A 296 -21.31 16.20 -12.74
CA VAL A 296 -22.73 16.35 -12.35
C VAL A 296 -23.61 15.48 -13.23
N ARG A 297 -24.79 15.12 -12.76
CA ARG A 297 -25.73 14.38 -13.60
C ARG A 297 -26.14 15.21 -14.82
N ALA A 298 -26.04 14.61 -15.98
CA ALA A 298 -26.42 15.24 -17.25
C ALA A 298 -27.86 15.82 -17.21
N ALA A 299 -28.80 15.11 -16.59
CA ALA A 299 -30.17 15.54 -16.41
C ALA A 299 -30.30 16.85 -15.59
N ASP A 300 -29.41 17.09 -14.64
CA ASP A 300 -29.40 18.34 -13.87
C ASP A 300 -28.64 19.44 -14.62
N ALA A 301 -27.55 19.12 -15.28
CA ALA A 301 -26.81 20.04 -16.13
C ALA A 301 -27.64 20.56 -17.30
N ALA A 302 -28.54 19.76 -17.88
CA ALA A 302 -29.47 20.15 -18.93
C ALA A 302 -30.49 21.23 -18.50
N LYS A 303 -30.72 21.41 -17.20
CA LYS A 303 -31.64 22.45 -16.67
C LYS A 303 -30.99 23.83 -16.59
N ILE A 304 -29.70 23.94 -16.91
CA ILE A 304 -28.99 25.23 -16.94
C ILE A 304 -29.52 26.07 -18.10
N VAL A 305 -29.81 27.33 -17.81
CA VAL A 305 -30.35 28.25 -18.80
C VAL A 305 -29.65 29.60 -18.70
N VAL A 306 -29.54 30.27 -19.83
CA VAL A 306 -29.23 31.69 -19.93
C VAL A 306 -30.53 32.42 -20.28
N GLU A 307 -30.86 33.42 -19.49
CA GLU A 307 -32.01 34.30 -19.71
C GLU A 307 -31.56 35.69 -20.19
N GLY A 308 -32.24 36.23 -21.16
CA GLY A 308 -31.92 37.52 -21.75
C GLY A 308 -33.11 38.47 -21.78
N PRO A 309 -32.96 39.60 -22.50
CA PRO A 309 -34.03 40.59 -22.62
C PRO A 309 -35.35 40.00 -23.10
N GLY A 310 -36.46 40.48 -22.53
CA GLY A 310 -37.79 39.99 -22.87
C GLY A 310 -38.11 38.58 -22.39
N GLY A 311 -37.31 38.02 -21.46
CA GLY A 311 -37.53 36.67 -20.91
C GLY A 311 -37.14 35.55 -21.88
N LYS A 312 -36.42 35.87 -22.96
CA LYS A 312 -35.89 34.86 -23.89
C LYS A 312 -34.89 33.93 -23.19
N ARG A 313 -35.01 32.62 -23.39
CA ARG A 313 -34.20 31.62 -22.74
C ARG A 313 -33.43 30.75 -23.74
N TRP A 314 -32.16 30.44 -23.42
CA TRP A 314 -31.31 29.51 -24.14
C TRP A 314 -30.94 28.38 -23.17
N ALA A 315 -31.28 27.16 -23.55
CA ALA A 315 -31.04 25.97 -22.74
C ALA A 315 -29.65 25.39 -23.00
N ALA A 316 -29.09 24.77 -21.99
CA ALA A 316 -27.83 24.02 -22.10
C ALA A 316 -27.98 22.86 -23.09
N ARG A 317 -26.92 22.62 -23.84
CA ARG A 317 -26.75 21.41 -24.67
C ARG A 317 -25.69 20.52 -24.06
N LEU A 318 -26.03 19.24 -23.96
CA LEU A 318 -25.11 18.19 -23.55
C LEU A 318 -24.34 17.69 -24.78
N GLU A 319 -23.05 17.56 -24.66
CA GLU A 319 -22.23 16.91 -25.68
C GLU A 319 -22.52 15.41 -25.68
N LYS A 320 -22.56 14.81 -26.86
CA LYS A 320 -22.78 13.38 -27.03
C LYS A 320 -21.43 12.70 -27.27
N GLU A 321 -21.21 11.56 -26.64
CA GLU A 321 -20.14 10.63 -26.96
C GLU A 321 -20.71 9.58 -27.93
N GLY A 322 -20.47 9.77 -29.22
CA GLY A 322 -21.16 9.01 -30.27
C GLY A 322 -22.67 9.31 -30.27
N ASP A 323 -23.51 8.29 -30.13
CA ASP A 323 -24.97 8.42 -30.10
C ASP A 323 -25.56 8.58 -28.69
N ARG A 324 -24.76 8.55 -27.64
CA ARG A 324 -25.20 8.57 -26.24
C ARG A 324 -24.83 9.87 -25.56
N VAL A 325 -25.72 10.36 -24.69
CA VAL A 325 -25.39 11.39 -23.72
C VAL A 325 -24.80 10.68 -22.50
N PRO A 326 -23.61 11.07 -22.03
CA PRO A 326 -23.03 10.53 -20.78
C PRO A 326 -23.98 10.77 -19.61
N GLU A 327 -23.99 9.87 -18.64
CA GLU A 327 -24.79 10.04 -17.41
C GLU A 327 -24.26 11.19 -16.55
N LEU A 328 -22.95 11.36 -16.55
CA LEU A 328 -22.23 12.40 -15.83
C LEU A 328 -21.48 13.30 -16.80
N VAL A 329 -21.48 14.60 -16.56
CA VAL A 329 -20.78 15.62 -17.36
C VAL A 329 -20.03 16.59 -16.44
N ASP A 330 -18.86 17.02 -16.85
CA ASP A 330 -18.03 18.03 -16.18
C ASP A 330 -18.16 19.42 -16.79
N GLN A 331 -18.83 19.52 -17.94
CA GLN A 331 -19.06 20.75 -18.68
C GLN A 331 -20.39 20.72 -19.39
N VAL A 332 -21.00 21.90 -19.52
CA VAL A 332 -22.12 22.12 -20.45
C VAL A 332 -21.93 23.41 -21.23
N ALA A 333 -22.43 23.42 -22.46
CA ALA A 333 -22.48 24.59 -23.32
C ALA A 333 -23.93 25.10 -23.49
N VAL A 334 -24.11 26.39 -23.42
CA VAL A 334 -25.38 27.05 -23.82
C VAL A 334 -25.12 27.76 -25.16
N PRO A 335 -25.66 27.24 -26.27
CA PRO A 335 -25.42 27.80 -27.59
C PRO A 335 -26.12 29.12 -27.80
N GLY A 336 -25.44 30.05 -28.48
CA GLY A 336 -26.05 31.26 -29.03
C GLY A 336 -26.93 31.00 -30.27
N PRO A 337 -27.24 32.02 -31.06
CA PRO A 337 -26.79 33.39 -30.89
C PRO A 337 -27.52 34.14 -29.78
N PHE A 338 -26.79 34.92 -29.02
CA PHE A 338 -27.29 35.83 -28.01
C PHE A 338 -27.47 37.24 -28.66
N PRO A 339 -28.29 38.12 -28.07
CA PRO A 339 -28.32 39.51 -28.50
C PRO A 339 -26.99 40.23 -28.26
N GLU A 340 -26.61 41.12 -29.16
CA GLU A 340 -25.43 41.97 -28.99
C GLU A 340 -25.66 43.01 -27.88
N GLN A 341 -24.59 43.45 -27.23
CA GLN A 341 -24.58 44.47 -26.16
C GLN A 341 -25.65 44.23 -25.05
N ALA A 342 -26.02 42.96 -24.85
CA ALA A 342 -27.13 42.60 -23.96
C ALA A 342 -26.62 42.21 -22.56
N ARG A 343 -27.54 42.38 -21.59
CA ARG A 343 -27.40 41.79 -20.25
C ARG A 343 -28.14 40.46 -20.22
N LEU A 344 -27.40 39.41 -19.91
CA LEU A 344 -27.92 38.06 -19.77
C LEU A 344 -27.78 37.63 -18.32
N THR A 345 -28.50 36.61 -17.92
CA THR A 345 -28.40 36.01 -16.59
C THR A 345 -28.29 34.50 -16.73
N LEU A 346 -27.21 33.91 -16.20
CA LEU A 346 -27.02 32.48 -16.16
C LEU A 346 -27.63 31.91 -14.89
N HIS A 347 -28.52 30.95 -15.04
CA HIS A 347 -29.19 30.26 -13.94
C HIS A 347 -28.72 28.81 -13.88
N LEU A 348 -28.31 28.37 -12.67
CA LEU A 348 -28.10 26.98 -12.35
C LEU A 348 -29.32 26.40 -11.63
N PRO A 349 -29.60 25.10 -11.75
CA PRO A 349 -30.68 24.47 -11.00
C PRO A 349 -30.40 24.54 -9.49
N ALA A 350 -31.48 24.80 -8.73
CA ALA A 350 -31.37 24.81 -7.27
C ALA A 350 -30.97 23.43 -6.75
N GLY A 351 -30.06 23.41 -5.76
CA GLY A 351 -29.60 22.18 -5.14
C GLY A 351 -28.74 21.31 -6.03
N LEU A 352 -28.07 21.88 -7.05
CA LEU A 352 -27.10 21.14 -7.88
C LEU A 352 -26.06 20.44 -7.03
N ARG A 353 -25.84 19.15 -7.31
CA ARG A 353 -24.88 18.29 -6.62
C ARG A 353 -23.98 17.60 -7.61
N ASP A 354 -22.78 17.27 -7.17
CA ASP A 354 -21.85 16.46 -7.95
C ASP A 354 -22.14 14.95 -7.84
N ASP A 355 -21.27 14.15 -8.44
CA ASP A 355 -21.31 12.69 -8.45
C ASP A 355 -21.29 12.04 -7.05
N ALA A 356 -20.66 12.68 -6.07
CA ALA A 356 -20.62 12.27 -4.67
C ALA A 356 -21.76 12.87 -3.81
N GLY A 357 -22.66 13.61 -4.41
CA GLY A 357 -23.78 14.28 -3.72
C GLY A 357 -23.37 15.52 -2.94
N ARG A 358 -22.17 16.09 -3.17
CA ARG A 358 -21.72 17.32 -2.52
C ARG A 358 -22.47 18.52 -3.08
N PRO A 359 -22.86 19.48 -2.23
CA PRO A 359 -23.50 20.72 -2.68
C PRO A 359 -22.49 21.65 -3.35
N LEU A 360 -22.98 22.48 -4.26
CA LEU A 360 -22.22 23.54 -4.91
C LEU A 360 -21.84 24.63 -3.89
N VAL A 361 -20.53 24.76 -3.56
CA VAL A 361 -20.09 25.72 -2.53
C VAL A 361 -20.19 27.18 -2.97
N ASN A 362 -20.12 27.44 -4.27
CA ASN A 362 -20.28 28.80 -4.82
C ASN A 362 -21.66 29.05 -5.41
N ALA A 363 -22.68 28.34 -4.97
CA ALA A 363 -24.07 28.51 -5.42
C ALA A 363 -24.58 29.96 -5.28
N GLY A 364 -24.15 30.70 -4.24
CA GLY A 364 -24.49 32.09 -4.01
C GLY A 364 -24.01 33.09 -5.09
N ARG A 365 -23.13 32.65 -6.01
CA ARG A 365 -22.70 33.44 -7.17
C ARG A 365 -23.74 33.41 -8.30
N PHE A 366 -24.70 32.54 -8.23
CA PHE A 366 -25.75 32.37 -9.22
C PHE A 366 -27.11 32.81 -8.64
N PRO A 367 -27.95 33.44 -9.45
CA PRO A 367 -27.83 33.75 -10.88
C PRO A 367 -26.65 34.67 -11.20
N LEU A 368 -25.89 34.37 -12.27
CA LEU A 368 -24.71 35.13 -12.64
C LEU A 368 -25.01 36.09 -13.78
N PRO A 369 -24.83 37.42 -13.60
CA PRO A 369 -24.99 38.38 -14.70
C PRO A 369 -23.84 38.24 -15.70
N VAL A 370 -24.18 38.19 -16.98
CA VAL A 370 -23.26 38.04 -18.11
C VAL A 370 -23.54 39.18 -19.09
N ARG A 371 -22.52 39.65 -19.79
CA ARG A 371 -22.70 40.68 -20.85
C ARG A 371 -22.12 40.19 -22.16
N THR A 372 -22.83 40.42 -23.23
CA THR A 372 -22.38 40.22 -24.61
C THR A 372 -21.81 41.50 -25.17
N GLY A 373 -20.79 41.34 -26.01
CA GLY A 373 -20.20 42.42 -26.82
C GLY A 373 -20.96 42.68 -28.11
N GLU A 374 -20.28 43.37 -28.99
CA GLU A 374 -20.70 43.59 -30.39
C GLU A 374 -20.47 42.33 -31.20
#